data_0124e40de57355ffa33333f9b7f74ade
#
_entry.id   0124e40de57355ffa33333f9b7f74ade
#
_cell.length_a   1.000
_cell.length_b   1.000
_cell.length_c   1.000
_cell.angle_alpha   90.00
_cell.angle_beta   90.00
_cell.angle_gamma   90.00
#
_symmetry.space_group_name_H-M   'P 1'
#
loop_
_entity.id
_entity.type
_entity.pdbx_description
1 polymer ?
#
loop_
_entity_poly.entity_id
_entity_poly.type
_entity_poly.pdbx_seq_one_letter_code
_entity_poly.pdbx_strand_id
1 'polypeptide(L)'
;MIAKCIRQLLPHAELLPDPLPEEMLKKYRLLSKADAVRAIHCPATEEEAFAARRRLIYEELLVLQLGIGRMKNRGSASTGAPMQRLDPAPFWASLPFSPTGAQRRAVDEILTDLSGSTSMNRLLQGDVGSGKTLVAAAAIWACIRSGYQAALLAPTEILAAQHAENLNRMLAPFGMRVALLTGGMKAARMTRWKGSSVWMARAKAPEP
;
A
#
# COMPACT_ATOMS: atom_id res chain seq x y z
N MET A 1 20.98 -39.50 1.79
CA MET A 1 21.80 -38.98 0.64
C MET A 1 22.02 -37.47 0.77
N ILE A 2 21.01 -36.64 0.86
CA ILE A 2 21.11 -35.15 0.95
C ILE A 2 21.98 -34.67 2.11
N ALA A 3 21.78 -35.16 3.33
CA ALA A 3 22.56 -34.77 4.50
C ALA A 3 24.08 -35.06 4.37
N LYS A 4 24.45 -36.14 3.65
CA LYS A 4 25.87 -36.46 3.39
C LYS A 4 26.48 -35.42 2.41
N CYS A 5 25.75 -35.07 1.36
CA CYS A 5 26.21 -34.06 0.41
C CYS A 5 26.36 -32.69 1.07
N ILE A 6 25.41 -32.29 1.91
CA ILE A 6 25.48 -31.03 2.65
C ILE A 6 26.76 -30.98 3.52
N ARG A 7 26.99 -32.02 4.33
CA ARG A 7 28.21 -32.08 5.19
C ARG A 7 29.52 -32.00 4.41
N GLN A 8 29.54 -32.51 3.19
CA GLN A 8 30.74 -32.43 2.33
C GLN A 8 30.96 -31.01 1.76
N LEU A 9 29.87 -30.23 1.60
CA LEU A 9 29.93 -28.87 1.07
C LEU A 9 30.14 -27.79 2.15
N LEU A 10 29.79 -28.03 3.40
CA LEU A 10 29.89 -27.06 4.48
C LEU A 10 31.30 -26.48 4.70
N PRO A 11 32.43 -27.24 4.53
CA PRO A 11 33.78 -26.67 4.59
C PRO A 11 34.04 -25.59 3.55
N HIS A 12 33.30 -25.62 2.44
CA HIS A 12 33.44 -24.66 1.33
C HIS A 12 32.49 -23.47 1.46
N ALA A 13 31.73 -23.33 2.58
CA ALA A 13 30.81 -22.23 2.79
C ALA A 13 31.46 -20.83 2.70
N GLU A 14 32.75 -20.74 2.95
CA GLU A 14 33.54 -19.49 2.80
C GLU A 14 33.63 -18.97 1.37
N LEU A 15 33.43 -19.86 0.39
CA LEU A 15 33.40 -19.45 -1.02
C LEU A 15 32.11 -18.73 -1.40
N LEU A 16 31.07 -18.75 -0.52
CA LEU A 16 29.84 -18.02 -0.75
C LEU A 16 30.05 -16.53 -0.48
N PRO A 17 29.82 -15.66 -1.47
CA PRO A 17 29.89 -14.23 -1.24
C PRO A 17 28.84 -13.78 -0.23
N ASP A 18 29.22 -12.95 0.72
CA ASP A 18 28.25 -12.31 1.61
C ASP A 18 27.70 -11.04 0.95
N PRO A 19 26.40 -10.98 0.65
CA PRO A 19 25.81 -9.79 0.04
C PRO A 19 25.62 -8.63 1.01
N LEU A 20 25.79 -8.86 2.34
CA LEU A 20 25.62 -7.82 3.35
C LEU A 20 26.96 -7.17 3.71
N PRO A 21 27.04 -5.83 3.72
CA PRO A 21 28.22 -5.11 4.21
C PRO A 21 28.51 -5.44 5.69
N GLU A 22 29.79 -5.45 6.07
CA GLU A 22 30.20 -5.71 7.46
C GLU A 22 29.54 -4.78 8.48
N GLU A 23 29.32 -3.52 8.12
CA GLU A 23 28.65 -2.55 8.98
C GLU A 23 27.22 -3.00 9.35
N MET A 24 26.50 -3.60 8.40
CA MET A 24 25.17 -4.14 8.63
C MET A 24 25.23 -5.38 9.50
N LEU A 25 26.19 -6.28 9.27
CA LEU A 25 26.36 -7.47 10.11
C LEU A 25 26.59 -7.07 11.57
N LYS A 26 27.48 -6.11 11.82
CA LYS A 26 27.78 -5.57 13.16
C LYS A 26 26.56 -4.86 13.78
N LYS A 27 25.95 -3.94 13.03
CA LYS A 27 24.79 -3.14 13.52
C LYS A 27 23.60 -4.01 13.94
N TYR A 28 23.30 -5.03 13.17
CA TYR A 28 22.14 -5.89 13.42
C TYR A 28 22.51 -7.21 14.11
N ARG A 29 23.78 -7.38 14.51
CA ARG A 29 24.30 -8.59 15.17
C ARG A 29 23.93 -9.86 14.38
N LEU A 30 24.26 -9.85 13.11
CA LEU A 30 24.00 -10.97 12.20
C LEU A 30 25.28 -11.78 11.99
N LEU A 31 25.12 -13.09 11.81
CA LEU A 31 26.21 -13.98 11.40
C LEU A 31 26.68 -13.64 9.98
N SER A 32 27.92 -13.99 9.64
CA SER A 32 28.36 -14.03 8.25
C SER A 32 27.52 -15.02 7.44
N LYS A 33 27.53 -14.90 6.12
CA LYS A 33 26.84 -15.86 5.23
C LYS A 33 27.36 -17.29 5.44
N ALA A 34 28.69 -17.45 5.52
CA ALA A 34 29.32 -18.74 5.73
C ALA A 34 28.92 -19.38 7.07
N ASP A 35 28.96 -18.62 8.17
CA ASP A 35 28.59 -19.11 9.48
C ASP A 35 27.09 -19.43 9.56
N ALA A 36 26.24 -18.61 8.97
CA ALA A 36 24.81 -18.87 8.93
C ALA A 36 24.48 -20.16 8.15
N VAL A 37 25.17 -20.41 7.03
CA VAL A 37 24.99 -21.65 6.25
C VAL A 37 25.49 -22.87 7.04
N ARG A 38 26.61 -22.76 7.76
CA ARG A 38 27.09 -23.85 8.62
C ARG A 38 26.10 -24.13 9.76
N ALA A 39 25.71 -23.11 10.50
CA ALA A 39 24.88 -23.21 11.67
C ALA A 39 23.43 -23.63 11.38
N ILE A 40 22.85 -23.28 10.23
CA ILE A 40 21.51 -23.71 9.88
C ILE A 40 21.43 -25.23 9.57
N HIS A 41 22.51 -25.82 9.08
CA HIS A 41 22.59 -27.23 8.73
C HIS A 41 23.19 -28.14 9.80
N CYS A 42 24.11 -27.60 10.60
CA CYS A 42 24.80 -28.35 11.67
C CYS A 42 25.01 -27.43 12.88
N PRO A 43 23.93 -26.99 13.56
CA PRO A 43 24.06 -26.14 14.73
C PRO A 43 24.66 -26.92 15.90
N ALA A 44 25.53 -26.30 16.69
CA ALA A 44 26.02 -26.86 17.94
C ALA A 44 25.03 -26.61 19.09
N THR A 45 24.29 -25.48 19.03
CA THR A 45 23.26 -25.11 20.01
C THR A 45 22.00 -24.62 19.33
N GLU A 46 20.92 -24.52 20.10
CA GLU A 46 19.66 -23.98 19.62
C GLU A 46 19.79 -22.47 19.27
N GLU A 47 20.58 -21.73 20.08
CA GLU A 47 20.85 -20.31 19.84
C GLU A 47 21.56 -20.09 18.51
N GLU A 48 22.50 -20.95 18.15
CA GLU A 48 23.18 -20.89 16.83
C GLU A 48 22.17 -21.11 15.69
N ALA A 49 21.28 -22.09 15.84
CA ALA A 49 20.25 -22.34 14.83
C ALA A 49 19.33 -21.12 14.66
N PHE A 50 18.93 -20.48 15.77
CA PHE A 50 18.13 -19.24 15.72
C PHE A 50 18.89 -18.07 15.09
N ALA A 51 20.16 -17.89 15.42
CA ALA A 51 20.98 -16.83 14.85
C ALA A 51 21.15 -17.03 13.33
N ALA A 52 21.41 -18.27 12.89
CA ALA A 52 21.51 -18.62 11.47
C ALA A 52 20.19 -18.35 10.73
N ARG A 53 19.06 -18.83 11.28
CA ARG A 53 17.74 -18.58 10.69
C ARG A 53 17.44 -17.08 10.60
N ARG A 54 17.71 -16.31 11.64
CA ARG A 54 17.54 -14.85 11.66
C ARG A 54 18.35 -14.18 10.55
N ARG A 55 19.60 -14.59 10.35
CA ARG A 55 20.46 -14.07 9.27
C ARG A 55 19.88 -14.32 7.90
N LEU A 56 19.44 -15.55 7.63
CA LEU A 56 18.89 -15.92 6.34
C LEU A 56 17.55 -15.21 6.04
N ILE A 57 16.66 -15.13 7.03
CA ILE A 57 15.41 -14.40 6.92
C ILE A 57 15.67 -12.90 6.66
N TYR A 58 16.63 -12.31 7.37
CA TYR A 58 17.00 -10.90 7.16
C TYR A 58 17.44 -10.63 5.72
N GLU A 59 18.30 -11.47 5.17
CA GLU A 59 18.76 -11.34 3.79
C GLU A 59 17.61 -11.45 2.79
N GLU A 60 16.76 -12.46 2.93
CA GLU A 60 15.62 -12.69 2.04
C GLU A 60 14.64 -11.51 2.06
N LEU A 61 14.29 -11.02 3.26
CA LEU A 61 13.41 -9.86 3.40
C LEU A 61 14.05 -8.57 2.88
N LEU A 62 15.36 -8.40 3.06
CA LEU A 62 16.08 -7.23 2.53
C LEU A 62 16.05 -7.22 1.01
N VAL A 63 16.33 -8.36 0.36
CA VAL A 63 16.28 -8.50 -1.10
C VAL A 63 14.89 -8.19 -1.63
N LEU A 64 13.85 -8.71 -0.96
CA LEU A 64 12.46 -8.41 -1.29
C LEU A 64 12.15 -6.91 -1.17
N GLN A 65 12.53 -6.28 -0.06
CA GLN A 65 12.31 -4.85 0.19
C GLN A 65 13.05 -3.97 -0.81
N LEU A 66 14.29 -4.31 -1.15
CA LEU A 66 15.05 -3.60 -2.19
C LEU A 66 14.38 -3.74 -3.57
N GLY A 67 13.89 -4.93 -3.89
CA GLY A 67 13.14 -5.19 -5.13
C GLY A 67 11.88 -4.32 -5.22
N ILE A 68 11.06 -4.32 -4.17
CA ILE A 68 9.84 -3.49 -4.08
C ILE A 68 10.19 -2.01 -4.14
N GLY A 69 11.21 -1.57 -3.40
CA GLY A 69 11.68 -0.18 -3.41
C GLY A 69 12.13 0.28 -4.79
N ARG A 70 12.85 -0.59 -5.52
CA ARG A 70 13.28 -0.30 -6.90
C ARG A 70 12.11 -0.21 -7.88
N MET A 71 11.10 -1.08 -7.73
CA MET A 71 9.87 -1.01 -8.53
C MET A 71 9.08 0.27 -8.23
N LYS A 72 8.96 0.63 -6.95
CA LYS A 72 8.29 1.85 -6.50
C LYS A 72 8.96 3.10 -7.06
N ASN A 73 10.29 3.18 -7.00
CA ASN A 73 11.04 4.32 -7.53
C ASN A 73 10.98 4.44 -9.06
N ARG A 74 10.85 3.33 -9.80
CA ARG A 74 10.64 3.35 -11.25
C ARG A 74 9.25 3.88 -11.63
N GLY A 75 8.23 3.70 -10.78
CA GLY A 75 6.89 4.26 -10.96
C GLY A 75 6.73 5.70 -10.48
N SER A 76 7.70 6.24 -9.74
CA SER A 76 7.69 7.61 -9.20
C SER A 76 8.23 8.67 -10.16
N ALA A 77 8.40 8.37 -11.44
CA ALA A 77 8.58 9.44 -12.44
C ALA A 77 7.38 10.37 -12.33
N SER A 78 7.66 11.66 -12.11
CA SER A 78 6.71 12.77 -11.93
C SER A 78 5.55 12.75 -12.95
N THR A 79 4.50 12.00 -12.65
CA THR A 79 3.25 11.96 -13.43
C THR A 79 2.08 12.44 -12.59
N GLY A 80 2.35 12.87 -11.34
CA GLY A 80 1.34 13.44 -10.46
C GLY A 80 0.92 14.81 -10.96
N ALA A 81 -0.38 14.99 -11.17
CA ALA A 81 -0.94 16.33 -11.26
C ALA A 81 -1.06 16.87 -9.83
N PRO A 82 -0.23 17.83 -9.41
CA PRO A 82 -0.29 18.35 -8.04
C PRO A 82 -1.65 18.99 -7.81
N MET A 83 -2.31 18.56 -6.75
CA MET A 83 -3.59 19.13 -6.33
C MET A 83 -3.35 20.29 -5.38
N GLN A 84 -4.31 21.21 -5.31
CA GLN A 84 -4.25 22.25 -4.30
C GLN A 84 -4.36 21.61 -2.90
N ARG A 85 -3.45 21.97 -1.99
CA ARG A 85 -3.59 21.58 -0.59
C ARG A 85 -4.77 22.34 0.02
N LEU A 86 -5.84 21.61 0.28
CA LEU A 86 -7.08 22.16 0.84
C LEU A 86 -7.10 21.98 2.35
N ASP A 87 -7.74 22.93 3.05
CA ASP A 87 -8.11 22.73 4.45
C ASP A 87 -9.31 21.77 4.51
N PRO A 88 -9.22 20.62 5.23
CA PRO A 88 -10.31 19.68 5.36
C PRO A 88 -11.41 20.13 6.35
N ALA A 89 -11.28 21.27 7.02
CA ALA A 89 -12.26 21.76 8.00
C ALA A 89 -13.70 21.83 7.44
N PRO A 90 -13.97 22.33 6.22
CA PRO A 90 -15.31 22.33 5.65
C PRO A 90 -15.89 20.93 5.47
N PHE A 91 -15.06 19.95 5.09
CA PHE A 91 -15.47 18.55 4.96
C PHE A 91 -15.83 17.96 6.34
N TRP A 92 -15.01 18.22 7.36
CA TRP A 92 -15.29 17.75 8.71
C TRP A 92 -16.57 18.38 9.30
N ALA A 93 -16.81 19.65 9.02
CA ALA A 93 -17.99 20.36 9.49
C ALA A 93 -19.31 19.83 8.87
N SER A 94 -19.25 19.21 7.70
CA SER A 94 -20.44 18.63 7.04
C SER A 94 -20.86 17.26 7.58
N LEU A 95 -20.05 16.65 8.44
CA LEU A 95 -20.33 15.34 8.99
C LEU A 95 -21.24 15.42 10.23
N PRO A 96 -22.14 14.45 10.44
CA PRO A 96 -22.98 14.39 11.63
C PRO A 96 -22.24 13.92 12.90
N PHE A 97 -20.94 13.69 12.82
CA PHE A 97 -20.08 13.20 13.90
C PHE A 97 -18.67 13.79 13.79
N SER A 98 -17.93 13.77 14.89
CA SER A 98 -16.53 14.21 14.89
C SER A 98 -15.59 13.09 14.45
N PRO A 99 -14.66 13.32 13.49
CA PRO A 99 -13.67 12.34 13.12
C PRO A 99 -12.66 12.10 14.25
N THR A 100 -12.14 10.89 14.32
CA THR A 100 -11.10 10.53 15.30
C THR A 100 -9.77 11.22 14.97
N GLY A 101 -8.89 11.33 15.96
CA GLY A 101 -7.54 11.87 15.76
C GLY A 101 -6.73 11.09 14.72
N ALA A 102 -6.91 9.76 14.63
CA ALA A 102 -6.26 8.93 13.63
C ALA A 102 -6.76 9.22 12.20
N GLN A 103 -8.09 9.40 12.03
CA GLN A 103 -8.68 9.77 10.75
C GLN A 103 -8.21 11.16 10.28
N ARG A 104 -8.14 12.13 11.20
CA ARG A 104 -7.62 13.48 10.89
C ARG A 104 -6.16 13.42 10.41
N ARG A 105 -5.30 12.71 11.12
CA ARG A 105 -3.88 12.53 10.72
C ARG A 105 -3.76 11.84 9.36
N ALA A 106 -4.49 10.76 9.13
CA ALA A 106 -4.46 10.04 7.86
C ALA A 106 -4.89 10.94 6.69
N VAL A 107 -5.93 11.75 6.86
CA VAL A 107 -6.37 12.71 5.83
C VAL A 107 -5.34 13.81 5.61
N ASP A 108 -4.74 14.38 6.65
CA ASP A 108 -3.70 15.43 6.50
C ASP A 108 -2.47 14.90 5.74
N GLU A 109 -2.04 13.67 6.03
CA GLU A 109 -0.97 13.01 5.30
C GLU A 109 -1.33 12.77 3.82
N ILE A 110 -2.56 12.31 3.54
CA ILE A 110 -3.05 12.11 2.18
C ILE A 110 -3.10 13.44 1.41
N LEU A 111 -3.64 14.50 2.02
CA LEU A 111 -3.70 15.82 1.38
C LEU A 111 -2.31 16.40 1.12
N THR A 112 -1.35 16.12 1.99
CA THR A 112 0.05 16.49 1.78
C THR A 112 0.64 15.77 0.58
N ASP A 113 0.44 14.44 0.49
CA ASP A 113 0.91 13.64 -0.65
C ASP A 113 0.26 14.08 -1.97
N LEU A 114 -1.05 14.33 -1.98
CA LEU A 114 -1.79 14.78 -3.17
C LEU A 114 -1.34 16.16 -3.67
N SER A 115 -0.83 17.01 -2.79
CA SER A 115 -0.27 18.32 -3.17
C SER A 115 1.17 18.24 -3.68
N GLY A 116 1.81 17.08 -3.58
CA GLY A 116 3.15 16.83 -4.07
C GLY A 116 3.24 16.66 -5.59
N SER A 117 4.47 16.71 -6.12
CA SER A 117 4.75 16.51 -7.55
C SER A 117 4.78 15.03 -7.97
N THR A 118 4.76 14.10 -7.02
CA THR A 118 4.78 12.65 -7.28
C THR A 118 3.41 12.04 -7.02
N SER A 119 3.02 11.05 -7.82
CA SER A 119 1.77 10.32 -7.59
C SER A 119 1.76 9.64 -6.23
N MET A 120 0.72 9.90 -5.43
CA MET A 120 0.53 9.23 -4.15
C MET A 120 0.28 7.73 -4.36
N ASN A 121 0.98 6.91 -3.60
CA ASN A 121 0.73 5.48 -3.48
C ASN A 121 0.77 5.08 -2.01
N ARG A 122 -0.39 5.06 -1.36
CA ARG A 122 -0.52 4.91 0.09
C ARG A 122 -1.48 3.77 0.43
N LEU A 123 -1.06 2.90 1.36
CA LEU A 123 -1.92 1.89 1.96
C LEU A 123 -2.57 2.46 3.23
N LEU A 124 -3.89 2.49 3.27
CA LEU A 124 -4.66 2.82 4.46
C LEU A 124 -5.08 1.53 5.17
N GLN A 125 -4.50 1.28 6.33
CA GLN A 125 -4.77 0.10 7.14
C GLN A 125 -5.56 0.47 8.41
N GLY A 126 -6.46 -0.41 8.82
CA GLY A 126 -7.26 -0.27 10.04
C GLY A 126 -8.32 -1.37 10.12
N ASP A 127 -8.88 -1.57 11.31
CA ASP A 127 -9.91 -2.58 11.57
C ASP A 127 -11.21 -2.35 10.78
N VAL A 128 -12.06 -3.36 10.74
CA VAL A 128 -13.43 -3.23 10.20
C VAL A 128 -14.17 -2.20 11.05
N GLY A 129 -14.84 -1.26 10.39
CA GLY A 129 -15.54 -0.18 11.11
C GLY A 129 -14.67 1.03 11.50
N SER A 130 -13.35 1.02 11.28
CA SER A 130 -12.46 2.16 11.62
C SER A 130 -12.71 3.44 10.79
N GLY A 131 -13.61 3.40 9.82
CA GLY A 131 -13.97 4.56 9.00
C GLY A 131 -13.03 4.82 7.82
N LYS A 132 -12.36 3.79 7.28
CA LYS A 132 -11.52 3.92 6.07
C LYS A 132 -12.23 4.59 4.89
N THR A 133 -13.52 4.32 4.72
CA THR A 133 -14.36 4.96 3.69
C THR A 133 -14.49 6.47 3.89
N LEU A 134 -14.52 6.95 5.14
CA LEU A 134 -14.53 8.37 5.44
C LEU A 134 -13.23 9.06 5.00
N VAL A 135 -12.09 8.43 5.27
CA VAL A 135 -10.77 8.93 4.84
C VAL A 135 -10.69 8.98 3.31
N ALA A 136 -11.18 7.93 2.63
CA ALA A 136 -11.28 7.92 1.17
C ALA A 136 -12.22 9.02 0.64
N ALA A 137 -13.35 9.27 1.30
CA ALA A 137 -14.29 10.35 0.93
C ALA A 137 -13.64 11.73 1.05
N ALA A 138 -12.84 11.99 2.08
CA ALA A 138 -12.09 13.24 2.23
C ALA A 138 -11.05 13.44 1.11
N ALA A 139 -10.34 12.38 0.73
CA ALA A 139 -9.40 12.41 -0.40
C ALA A 139 -10.12 12.67 -1.74
N ILE A 140 -11.26 12.02 -1.97
CA ILE A 140 -12.11 12.23 -3.15
C ILE A 140 -12.64 13.67 -3.18
N TRP A 141 -13.11 14.20 -2.05
CA TRP A 141 -13.56 15.58 -1.92
C TRP A 141 -12.46 16.56 -2.32
N ALA A 142 -11.24 16.36 -1.82
CA ALA A 142 -10.10 17.22 -2.16
C ALA A 142 -9.72 17.14 -3.64
N CYS A 143 -9.74 15.94 -4.21
CA CYS A 143 -9.48 15.70 -5.64
C CYS A 143 -10.47 16.49 -6.52
N ILE A 144 -11.76 16.39 -6.24
CA ILE A 144 -12.79 17.07 -7.03
C ILE A 144 -12.72 18.59 -6.83
N ARG A 145 -12.48 19.08 -5.61
CA ARG A 145 -12.29 20.50 -5.32
C ARG A 145 -11.10 21.10 -6.04
N SER A 146 -10.09 20.28 -6.34
CA SER A 146 -8.92 20.66 -7.14
C SER A 146 -9.17 20.59 -8.67
N GLY A 147 -10.41 20.30 -9.10
CA GLY A 147 -10.79 20.26 -10.52
C GLY A 147 -10.55 18.92 -11.20
N TYR A 148 -10.21 17.87 -10.46
CA TYR A 148 -9.96 16.52 -11.00
C TYR A 148 -11.17 15.60 -10.79
N GLN A 149 -11.09 14.43 -11.37
CA GLN A 149 -12.05 13.34 -11.18
C GLN A 149 -11.45 12.28 -10.26
N ALA A 150 -12.29 11.56 -9.54
CA ALA A 150 -11.89 10.46 -8.70
C ALA A 150 -12.61 9.17 -9.10
N ALA A 151 -11.92 8.03 -8.94
CA ALA A 151 -12.51 6.71 -9.11
C ALA A 151 -12.24 5.86 -7.86
N LEU A 152 -13.29 5.17 -7.38
CA LEU A 152 -13.17 4.18 -6.32
C LEU A 152 -13.50 2.80 -6.89
N LEU A 153 -12.61 1.83 -6.68
CA LEU A 153 -12.81 0.45 -7.10
C LEU A 153 -13.26 -0.40 -5.92
N ALA A 154 -14.24 -1.25 -6.15
CA ALA A 154 -14.72 -2.22 -5.16
C ALA A 154 -14.71 -3.64 -5.75
N PRO A 155 -14.44 -4.68 -4.94
CA PRO A 155 -14.32 -6.05 -5.44
C PRO A 155 -15.63 -6.66 -5.91
N THR A 156 -16.78 -6.18 -5.41
CA THR A 156 -18.11 -6.69 -5.76
C THR A 156 -19.07 -5.57 -6.09
N GLU A 157 -20.12 -5.86 -6.86
CA GLU A 157 -21.17 -4.88 -7.18
C GLU A 157 -21.95 -4.41 -5.96
N ILE A 158 -22.17 -5.30 -4.99
CA ILE A 158 -22.84 -4.97 -3.73
C ILE A 158 -22.04 -3.93 -2.95
N LEU A 159 -20.72 -4.14 -2.81
CA LEU A 159 -19.86 -3.17 -2.13
C LEU A 159 -19.74 -1.86 -2.92
N ALA A 160 -19.69 -1.92 -4.25
CA ALA A 160 -19.70 -0.72 -5.07
C ALA A 160 -20.98 0.12 -4.86
N ALA A 161 -22.15 -0.53 -4.84
CA ALA A 161 -23.42 0.15 -4.58
C ALA A 161 -23.46 0.76 -3.17
N GLN A 162 -23.03 0.01 -2.16
CA GLN A 162 -22.96 0.48 -0.78
C GLN A 162 -22.00 1.67 -0.61
N HIS A 163 -20.82 1.61 -1.24
CA HIS A 163 -19.90 2.75 -1.23
C HIS A 163 -20.43 3.95 -1.98
N ALA A 164 -21.10 3.75 -3.13
CA ALA A 164 -21.71 4.83 -3.89
C ALA A 164 -22.76 5.58 -3.07
N GLU A 165 -23.63 4.85 -2.34
CA GLU A 165 -24.63 5.44 -1.46
C GLU A 165 -23.98 6.25 -0.33
N ASN A 166 -22.99 5.67 0.36
CA ASN A 166 -22.28 6.33 1.44
C ASN A 166 -21.54 7.59 0.96
N LEU A 167 -20.84 7.52 -0.19
CA LEU A 167 -20.15 8.67 -0.78
C LEU A 167 -21.13 9.75 -1.23
N ASN A 168 -22.27 9.38 -1.86
CA ASN A 168 -23.30 10.35 -2.20
C ASN A 168 -23.77 11.14 -0.98
N ARG A 169 -24.00 10.46 0.14
CA ARG A 169 -24.43 11.10 1.39
C ARG A 169 -23.39 12.08 1.93
N MET A 170 -22.11 11.70 1.91
CA MET A 170 -21.02 12.53 2.44
C MET A 170 -20.63 13.68 1.51
N LEU A 171 -20.79 13.53 0.20
CA LEU A 171 -20.35 14.50 -0.81
C LEU A 171 -21.51 15.39 -1.33
N ALA A 172 -22.76 15.05 -1.07
CA ALA A 172 -23.93 15.84 -1.46
C ALA A 172 -23.90 17.30 -0.95
N PRO A 173 -23.46 17.60 0.29
CA PRO A 173 -23.36 18.98 0.79
C PRO A 173 -22.47 19.89 -0.08
N PHE A 174 -21.55 19.29 -0.85
CA PHE A 174 -20.63 20.01 -1.73
C PHE A 174 -21.09 20.05 -3.20
N GLY A 175 -22.28 19.57 -3.51
CA GLY A 175 -22.82 19.48 -4.87
C GLY A 175 -22.11 18.44 -5.74
N MET A 176 -21.34 17.54 -5.14
CA MET A 176 -20.61 16.48 -5.86
C MET A 176 -21.53 15.30 -6.16
N ARG A 177 -21.37 14.71 -7.34
CA ARG A 177 -22.17 13.59 -7.81
C ARG A 177 -21.34 12.33 -7.91
N VAL A 178 -21.89 11.21 -7.43
CA VAL A 178 -21.28 9.90 -7.51
C VAL A 178 -22.01 9.07 -8.56
N ALA A 179 -21.24 8.54 -9.52
CA ALA A 179 -21.75 7.60 -10.52
C ALA A 179 -21.34 6.18 -10.16
N LEU A 180 -22.30 5.25 -10.15
CA LEU A 180 -22.05 3.83 -9.98
C LEU A 180 -21.86 3.19 -11.35
N LEU A 181 -20.75 2.44 -11.52
CA LEU A 181 -20.46 1.63 -12.69
C LEU A 181 -20.37 0.17 -12.28
N THR A 182 -21.19 -0.68 -12.88
CA THR A 182 -21.18 -2.14 -12.68
C THR A 182 -21.12 -2.86 -14.03
N GLY A 183 -20.72 -4.14 -14.02
CA GLY A 183 -20.55 -4.92 -15.27
C GLY A 183 -21.81 -5.08 -16.12
N GLY A 184 -23.00 -4.92 -15.55
CA GLY A 184 -24.29 -4.97 -16.29
C GLY A 184 -24.72 -3.66 -16.95
N MET A 185 -23.95 -2.57 -16.81
CA MET A 185 -24.34 -1.27 -17.37
C MET A 185 -23.95 -1.11 -18.83
N LYS A 186 -24.89 -0.64 -19.68
CA LYS A 186 -24.62 -0.35 -21.09
C LYS A 186 -23.66 0.84 -21.23
N ALA A 187 -22.73 0.74 -22.18
CA ALA A 187 -21.68 1.75 -22.46
C ALA A 187 -22.24 3.18 -22.70
N ALA A 188 -23.43 3.31 -23.25
CA ALA A 188 -24.09 4.60 -23.49
C ALA A 188 -24.37 5.41 -22.19
N ARG A 189 -24.39 4.76 -21.02
CA ARG A 189 -24.52 5.43 -19.75
C ARG A 189 -23.23 6.00 -19.21
N MET A 190 -22.07 5.47 -19.68
CA MET A 190 -20.73 5.92 -19.31
C MET A 190 -20.35 7.26 -19.95
N THR A 191 -20.83 7.55 -21.15
CA THR A 191 -20.47 8.76 -21.91
C THR A 191 -21.21 10.03 -21.50
N ARG A 192 -22.25 9.92 -20.67
CA ARG A 192 -23.14 11.02 -20.32
C ARG A 192 -22.65 11.94 -19.19
N TRP A 193 -21.55 11.58 -18.52
CA TRP A 193 -21.07 12.32 -17.36
C TRP A 193 -19.93 13.29 -17.73
N LYS A 194 -20.28 14.51 -18.05
CA LYS A 194 -19.36 15.64 -18.15
C LYS A 194 -19.46 16.46 -16.87
N GLY A 195 -18.35 16.61 -16.12
CA GLY A 195 -18.28 17.40 -14.89
C GLY A 195 -17.58 16.68 -13.73
N SER A 196 -17.42 17.37 -12.60
CA SER A 196 -16.79 16.85 -11.36
C SER A 196 -17.57 15.65 -10.82
N SER A 197 -17.04 14.45 -10.99
CA SER A 197 -17.73 13.19 -10.67
C SER A 197 -16.81 12.18 -10.02
N VAL A 198 -17.36 11.39 -9.12
CA VAL A 198 -16.73 10.18 -8.57
C VAL A 198 -17.22 8.99 -9.38
N TRP A 199 -16.29 8.15 -9.83
CA TRP A 199 -16.61 6.93 -10.54
C TRP A 199 -16.43 5.73 -9.62
N MET A 200 -17.47 4.91 -9.49
CA MET A 200 -17.42 3.65 -8.75
C MET A 200 -17.38 2.50 -9.76
N ALA A 201 -16.28 1.79 -9.82
CA ALA A 201 -16.11 0.67 -10.74
C ALA A 201 -15.84 -0.64 -9.98
N ARG A 202 -16.31 -1.77 -10.53
CA ARG A 202 -15.91 -3.10 -10.06
C ARG A 202 -14.50 -3.41 -10.56
N ALA A 203 -13.61 -3.86 -9.69
CA ALA A 203 -12.35 -4.47 -10.12
C ALA A 203 -12.65 -5.79 -10.85
N LYS A 204 -12.14 -5.94 -12.08
CA LYS A 204 -12.18 -7.24 -12.79
C LYS A 204 -11.22 -8.17 -12.05
N ALA A 205 -11.69 -9.33 -11.60
CA ALA A 205 -10.81 -10.36 -11.06
C ALA A 205 -9.81 -10.77 -12.17
N PRO A 206 -8.54 -11.05 -11.84
CA PRO A 206 -7.64 -11.66 -12.81
C PRO A 206 -8.27 -12.97 -13.30
N GLU A 207 -8.27 -13.16 -14.59
CA GLU A 207 -8.71 -14.45 -15.18
C GLU A 207 -7.71 -15.53 -14.74
N PRO A 208 -8.18 -16.75 -14.42
CA PRO A 208 -7.33 -17.84 -13.94
C PRO A 208 -6.29 -18.28 -14.97
#